data_ce45c3688c83859b1ec89a424144bb9b
#
_entry.id   ce45c3688c83859b1ec89a424144bb9b
#
_cell.length_a   1.000
_cell.length_b   1.000
_cell.length_c   1.000
_cell.angle_alpha   90.00
_cell.angle_beta   90.00
_cell.angle_gamma   90.00
#
_symmetry.space_group_name_H-M   'P 1'
#
loop_
_entity.id
_entity.type
_entity.pdbx_description
1 polymer ?
#
loop_
_entity_poly.entity_id
_entity_poly.type
_entity_poly.pdbx_seq_one_letter_code
_entity_poly.pdbx_strand_id
1 'polypeptide(L)'
;MLRGSSLTDPAVDVPVDCPGAAPPSQAGTAVPGRPNIVPNRNALFLAVAFASAVVERAESVAFGIMAEDVGPSDTSKEFLDAFLAMERIATRGHAHPDLDLIAPLADLTKREVIALGDRLAVPFDDTWTCFRGEELHCGCCAACTERRTAFVAAGVPDPTVYATATTANGVA
;
A
#
# COMPACT_ATOMS: atom_id res chain seq x y z
N MET A 1 -12.86 -14.69 6.61
CA MET A 1 -12.57 -13.24 6.80
C MET A 1 -11.33 -13.12 7.67
N LEU A 2 -10.33 -12.38 7.27
CA LEU A 2 -9.12 -12.14 8.07
C LEU A 2 -9.47 -11.18 9.20
N ARG A 3 -9.21 -11.56 10.45
CA ARG A 3 -9.50 -10.77 11.65
C ARG A 3 -8.23 -10.16 12.25
N GLY A 4 -8.40 -9.16 13.13
CA GLY A 4 -7.31 -8.56 13.88
C GLY A 4 -6.53 -7.46 13.16
N SER A 5 -7.06 -6.94 12.07
CA SER A 5 -6.54 -5.73 11.42
C SER A 5 -7.66 -4.71 11.20
N SER A 6 -7.39 -3.45 11.45
CA SER A 6 -8.33 -2.33 11.21
C SER A 6 -8.75 -2.19 9.73
N LEU A 7 -8.06 -2.88 8.81
CA LEU A 7 -8.38 -2.87 7.39
C LEU A 7 -9.33 -4.01 6.98
N THR A 8 -9.57 -5.00 7.86
CA THR A 8 -10.37 -6.20 7.54
C THR A 8 -11.31 -6.61 8.66
N ASP A 9 -11.19 -6.05 9.86
CA ASP A 9 -11.99 -6.37 11.04
C ASP A 9 -12.64 -5.10 11.61
N PRO A 10 -13.97 -4.94 11.52
CA PRO A 10 -14.65 -3.75 12.01
C PRO A 10 -14.59 -3.58 13.55
N ALA A 11 -14.13 -4.60 14.28
CA ALA A 11 -13.91 -4.51 15.72
C ALA A 11 -12.54 -3.87 16.09
N VAL A 12 -11.69 -3.59 15.09
CA VAL A 12 -10.38 -2.96 15.28
C VAL A 12 -10.39 -1.58 14.65
N ASP A 13 -10.21 -0.54 15.46
CA ASP A 13 -10.23 0.85 14.99
C ASP A 13 -9.03 1.18 14.10
N VAL A 14 -9.24 1.98 13.06
CA VAL A 14 -8.16 2.62 12.28
C VAL A 14 -7.55 3.72 13.14
N PRO A 15 -6.24 3.66 13.44
CA PRO A 15 -5.58 4.74 14.17
C PRO A 15 -5.62 6.04 13.36
N VAL A 16 -6.08 7.10 14.01
CA VAL A 16 -6.14 8.44 13.41
C VAL A 16 -5.56 9.46 14.40
N ASP A 17 -4.87 10.46 13.87
CA ASP A 17 -4.35 11.61 14.60
C ASP A 17 -5.17 12.86 14.24
N CYS A 18 -6.50 12.73 14.36
CA CYS A 18 -7.41 13.85 14.18
C CYS A 18 -7.53 14.66 15.48
N PRO A 19 -7.65 15.99 15.40
CA PRO A 19 -7.97 16.79 16.56
C PRO A 19 -9.25 16.29 17.25
N GLY A 20 -9.15 15.93 18.54
CA GLY A 20 -10.26 15.43 19.34
C GLY A 20 -10.59 13.93 19.16
N ALA A 21 -9.82 13.19 18.36
CA ALA A 21 -9.97 11.74 18.29
C ALA A 21 -9.53 11.07 19.60
N ALA A 22 -10.30 10.07 20.04
CA ALA A 22 -9.86 9.19 21.12
C ALA A 22 -8.69 8.31 20.66
N PRO A 23 -7.76 7.94 21.56
CA PRO A 23 -6.70 7.01 21.20
C PRO A 23 -7.31 5.67 20.71
N PRO A 24 -6.78 5.10 19.63
CA PRO A 24 -7.32 3.87 19.07
C PRO A 24 -7.16 2.71 20.04
N SER A 25 -8.22 1.88 20.16
CA SER A 25 -8.12 0.61 20.86
C SER A 25 -7.25 -0.34 20.07
N GLN A 26 -6.29 -0.99 20.74
CA GLN A 26 -5.47 -2.03 20.14
C GLN A 26 -5.93 -3.45 20.53
N ALA A 27 -7.08 -3.55 21.18
CA ALA A 27 -7.66 -4.83 21.58
C ALA A 27 -7.96 -5.67 20.32
N GLY A 28 -7.56 -6.93 20.36
CA GLY A 28 -7.83 -7.88 19.26
C GLY A 28 -6.95 -7.75 18.02
N THR A 29 -5.90 -6.92 18.05
CA THR A 29 -4.97 -6.80 16.90
C THR A 29 -4.16 -8.05 16.70
N ALA A 30 -4.07 -8.55 15.45
CA ALA A 30 -3.26 -9.72 15.09
C ALA A 30 -1.75 -9.45 15.22
N VAL A 31 -1.33 -8.20 14.99
CA VAL A 31 0.07 -7.76 15.14
C VAL A 31 0.11 -6.68 16.23
N PRO A 32 0.67 -6.97 17.41
CA PRO A 32 0.74 -6.00 18.51
C PRO A 32 1.40 -4.69 18.08
N GLY A 33 0.77 -3.56 18.41
CA GLY A 33 1.25 -2.23 18.07
C GLY A 33 1.09 -1.82 16.59
N ARG A 34 0.55 -2.70 15.74
CA ARG A 34 0.36 -2.45 14.31
C ARG A 34 -1.04 -2.87 13.83
N PRO A 35 -2.09 -2.15 14.24
CA PRO A 35 -3.48 -2.55 13.97
C PRO A 35 -3.85 -2.52 12.48
N ASN A 36 -3.12 -1.79 11.65
CA ASN A 36 -3.34 -1.69 10.20
C ASN A 36 -2.59 -2.76 9.38
N ILE A 37 -1.90 -3.72 10.01
CA ILE A 37 -1.28 -4.82 9.29
C ILE A 37 -2.28 -5.96 9.12
N VAL A 38 -2.46 -6.40 7.87
CA VAL A 38 -3.13 -7.65 7.52
C VAL A 38 -2.03 -8.70 7.28
N PRO A 39 -1.84 -9.67 8.20
CA PRO A 39 -0.77 -10.66 8.06
C PRO A 39 -0.86 -11.40 6.73
N ASN A 40 0.28 -11.56 6.07
CA ASN A 40 0.41 -12.33 4.82
C ASN A 40 -0.45 -11.81 3.64
N ARG A 41 -0.90 -10.54 3.69
CA ARG A 41 -1.76 -9.95 2.66
C ARG A 41 -1.11 -9.96 1.27
N ASN A 42 0.16 -9.59 1.21
CA ASN A 42 0.87 -9.48 -0.07
C ASN A 42 1.08 -10.84 -0.73
N ALA A 43 1.29 -11.92 0.03
CA ALA A 43 1.33 -13.27 -0.51
C ALA A 43 -0.01 -13.67 -1.15
N LEU A 44 -1.15 -13.32 -0.52
CA LEU A 44 -2.48 -13.57 -1.10
C LEU A 44 -2.69 -12.78 -2.40
N PHE A 45 -2.32 -11.50 -2.43
CA PHE A 45 -2.44 -10.67 -3.62
C PHE A 45 -1.56 -11.19 -4.76
N LEU A 46 -0.32 -11.54 -4.47
CA LEU A 46 0.58 -12.11 -5.46
C LEU A 46 0.09 -13.46 -5.99
N ALA A 47 -0.44 -14.35 -5.13
CA ALA A 47 -0.99 -15.63 -5.59
C ALA A 47 -2.15 -15.44 -6.59
N VAL A 48 -3.06 -14.49 -6.31
CA VAL A 48 -4.15 -14.15 -7.25
C VAL A 48 -3.61 -13.52 -8.53
N ALA A 49 -2.63 -12.62 -8.43
CA ALA A 49 -2.01 -11.97 -9.59
C ALA A 49 -1.29 -12.98 -10.50
N PHE A 50 -0.55 -13.94 -9.92
CA PHE A 50 0.10 -15.00 -10.69
C PHE A 50 -0.92 -15.93 -11.37
N ALA A 51 -2.00 -16.31 -10.67
CA ALA A 51 -3.08 -17.08 -11.28
C ALA A 51 -3.68 -16.36 -12.52
N SER A 52 -3.91 -15.04 -12.38
CA SER A 52 -4.39 -14.22 -13.52
C SER A 52 -3.35 -14.12 -14.63
N ALA A 53 -2.07 -13.92 -14.29
CA ALA A 53 -0.97 -13.83 -15.25
C ALA A 53 -0.82 -15.10 -16.09
N VAL A 54 -1.04 -16.28 -15.49
CA VAL A 54 -1.06 -17.56 -16.23
C VAL A 54 -2.20 -17.61 -17.25
N VAL A 55 -3.41 -17.19 -16.84
CA VAL A 55 -4.58 -17.16 -17.74
C VAL A 55 -4.35 -16.19 -18.91
N GLU A 56 -3.84 -15.00 -18.60
CA GLU A 56 -3.59 -13.94 -19.59
C GLU A 56 -2.29 -14.15 -20.38
N ARG A 57 -1.51 -15.19 -20.08
CA ARG A 57 -0.18 -15.45 -20.63
C ARG A 57 0.76 -14.24 -20.52
N ALA A 58 0.67 -13.53 -19.42
CA ALA A 58 1.50 -12.36 -19.14
C ALA A 58 2.97 -12.75 -18.93
N GLU A 59 3.87 -11.85 -19.29
CA GLU A 59 5.33 -12.00 -19.10
C GLU A 59 5.79 -11.51 -17.72
N SER A 60 4.97 -10.74 -17.01
CA SER A 60 5.32 -10.24 -15.68
C SER A 60 4.11 -9.95 -14.80
N VAL A 61 4.32 -10.09 -13.48
CA VAL A 61 3.49 -9.52 -12.42
C VAL A 61 4.26 -8.37 -11.82
N ALA A 62 3.66 -7.16 -11.80
CA ALA A 62 4.26 -5.99 -11.19
C ALA A 62 3.76 -5.80 -9.76
N PHE A 63 4.66 -5.60 -8.81
CA PHE A 63 4.36 -5.34 -7.40
C PHE A 63 4.77 -3.92 -7.01
N GLY A 64 3.81 -3.13 -6.52
CA GLY A 64 3.92 -1.69 -6.30
C GLY A 64 4.51 -1.28 -4.96
N ILE A 65 5.50 -2.02 -4.42
CA ILE A 65 6.25 -1.60 -3.22
C ILE A 65 7.22 -0.47 -3.54
N MET A 66 7.48 0.37 -2.54
CA MET A 66 8.45 1.47 -2.60
C MET A 66 9.58 1.24 -1.59
N ALA A 67 10.60 2.09 -1.62
CA ALA A 67 11.77 1.97 -0.72
C ALA A 67 11.39 1.94 0.76
N GLU A 68 10.39 2.73 1.18
CA GLU A 68 9.90 2.75 2.56
C GLU A 68 9.08 1.52 2.96
N ASP A 69 8.56 0.77 1.98
CA ASP A 69 7.81 -0.48 2.23
C ASP A 69 8.74 -1.69 2.39
N VAL A 70 9.97 -1.61 1.87
CA VAL A 70 10.92 -2.71 1.94
C VAL A 70 11.30 -2.99 3.39
N GLY A 71 10.92 -4.15 3.88
CA GLY A 71 11.06 -4.54 5.28
C GLY A 71 11.27 -6.04 5.47
N PRO A 72 11.34 -6.51 6.71
CA PRO A 72 11.66 -7.92 7.02
C PRO A 72 10.45 -8.88 6.87
N SER A 73 9.45 -8.54 6.07
CA SER A 73 8.23 -9.34 5.93
C SER A 73 7.88 -9.59 4.46
N ASP A 74 6.60 -9.65 4.13
CA ASP A 74 6.07 -9.91 2.79
C ASP A 74 6.25 -8.74 1.77
N THR A 75 7.21 -7.85 2.06
CA THR A 75 7.74 -6.81 1.16
C THR A 75 9.26 -6.88 0.99
N SER A 76 9.92 -7.86 1.61
CA SER A 76 11.36 -8.03 1.48
C SER A 76 11.75 -8.62 0.12
N LYS A 77 12.97 -8.31 -0.33
CA LYS A 77 13.51 -8.94 -1.55
C LYS A 77 13.57 -10.45 -1.41
N GLU A 78 13.96 -10.95 -0.23
CA GLU A 78 14.01 -12.39 0.06
C GLU A 78 12.63 -13.04 -0.11
N PHE A 79 11.56 -12.39 0.38
CA PHE A 79 10.19 -12.88 0.19
C PHE A 79 9.82 -12.91 -1.30
N LEU A 80 10.10 -11.85 -2.07
CA LEU A 80 9.76 -11.78 -3.49
C LEU A 80 10.50 -12.86 -4.30
N ASP A 81 11.79 -13.07 -4.03
CA ASP A 81 12.60 -14.09 -4.69
C ASP A 81 12.07 -15.51 -4.37
N ALA A 82 11.73 -15.78 -3.09
CA ALA A 82 11.17 -17.06 -2.66
C ALA A 82 9.76 -17.30 -3.26
N PHE A 83 8.93 -16.25 -3.29
CA PHE A 83 7.59 -16.33 -3.87
C PHE A 83 7.64 -16.66 -5.35
N LEU A 84 8.48 -15.95 -6.12
CA LEU A 84 8.69 -16.22 -7.54
C LEU A 84 9.22 -17.64 -7.77
N ALA A 85 10.15 -18.12 -6.95
CA ALA A 85 10.67 -19.48 -7.05
C ALA A 85 9.56 -20.53 -6.83
N MET A 86 8.69 -20.32 -5.85
CA MET A 86 7.51 -21.15 -5.60
C MET A 86 6.56 -21.13 -6.82
N GLU A 87 6.23 -19.95 -7.34
CA GLU A 87 5.30 -19.80 -8.47
C GLU A 87 5.84 -20.46 -9.76
N ARG A 88 7.14 -20.38 -10.01
CA ARG A 88 7.78 -21.09 -11.13
C ARG A 88 7.63 -22.62 -11.05
N ILE A 89 7.52 -23.15 -9.83
CA ILE A 89 7.24 -24.59 -9.63
C ILE A 89 5.74 -24.86 -9.83
N ALA A 90 4.89 -24.06 -9.20
CA ALA A 90 3.43 -24.24 -9.20
C ALA A 90 2.81 -24.10 -10.60
N THR A 91 3.35 -23.21 -11.43
CA THR A 91 2.82 -22.88 -12.76
C THR A 91 3.59 -23.55 -13.91
N ARG A 92 4.50 -24.47 -13.60
CA ARG A 92 5.37 -25.15 -14.59
C ARG A 92 4.55 -25.80 -15.71
N GLY A 93 4.84 -25.42 -16.96
CA GLY A 93 4.16 -25.91 -18.15
C GLY A 93 2.83 -25.22 -18.46
N HIS A 94 2.38 -24.26 -17.63
CA HIS A 94 1.15 -23.51 -17.85
C HIS A 94 1.38 -22.02 -18.08
N ALA A 95 2.36 -21.44 -17.38
CA ALA A 95 2.71 -20.02 -17.48
C ALA A 95 3.46 -19.70 -18.77
N HIS A 96 3.53 -18.40 -19.08
CA HIS A 96 4.50 -17.91 -20.08
C HIS A 96 5.92 -18.24 -19.62
N PRO A 97 6.84 -18.68 -20.52
CA PRO A 97 8.20 -19.08 -20.12
C PRO A 97 9.00 -17.97 -19.41
N ASP A 98 8.73 -16.72 -19.77
CA ASP A 98 9.40 -15.53 -19.23
C ASP A 98 8.63 -14.88 -18.06
N LEU A 99 7.60 -15.54 -17.51
CA LEU A 99 6.82 -14.98 -16.40
C LEU A 99 7.71 -14.66 -15.19
N ASP A 100 7.73 -13.39 -14.82
CA ASP A 100 8.59 -12.86 -13.75
C ASP A 100 7.81 -12.01 -12.76
N LEU A 101 8.41 -11.73 -11.60
CA LEU A 101 7.92 -10.81 -10.56
C LEU A 101 8.81 -9.58 -10.52
N ILE A 102 8.28 -8.44 -10.90
CA ILE A 102 9.01 -7.17 -10.92
C ILE A 102 8.49 -6.19 -9.87
N ALA A 103 9.37 -5.41 -9.28
CA ALA A 103 9.04 -4.35 -8.33
C ALA A 103 9.68 -3.02 -8.79
N PRO A 104 9.12 -2.36 -9.82
CA PRO A 104 9.78 -1.24 -10.50
C PRO A 104 9.92 0.02 -9.65
N LEU A 105 9.23 0.10 -8.51
CA LEU A 105 9.27 1.26 -7.60
C LEU A 105 10.06 0.97 -6.31
N ALA A 106 10.61 -0.25 -6.13
CA ALA A 106 11.20 -0.69 -4.86
C ALA A 106 12.38 0.17 -4.38
N ASP A 107 13.10 0.82 -5.29
CA ASP A 107 14.23 1.71 -4.97
C ASP A 107 13.84 3.19 -4.92
N LEU A 108 12.58 3.53 -5.15
CA LEU A 108 12.08 4.89 -5.15
C LEU A 108 11.39 5.23 -3.83
N THR A 109 11.70 6.40 -3.30
CA THR A 109 10.95 6.99 -2.18
C THR A 109 9.55 7.41 -2.63
N LYS A 110 8.61 7.53 -1.70
CA LYS A 110 7.24 7.99 -2.00
C LYS A 110 7.21 9.34 -2.72
N ARG A 111 8.12 10.25 -2.36
CA ARG A 111 8.33 11.52 -3.06
C ARG A 111 8.69 11.30 -4.54
N GLU A 112 9.63 10.40 -4.81
CA GLU A 112 10.09 10.10 -6.17
C GLU A 112 9.03 9.39 -6.99
N VAL A 113 8.23 8.52 -6.35
CA VAL A 113 7.06 7.88 -6.98
C VAL A 113 6.02 8.92 -7.39
N ILE A 114 5.72 9.91 -6.54
CA ILE A 114 4.81 11.01 -6.90
C ILE A 114 5.38 11.85 -8.04
N ALA A 115 6.65 12.22 -7.98
CA ALA A 115 7.29 12.97 -9.05
C ALA A 115 7.33 12.18 -10.38
N LEU A 116 7.48 10.86 -10.31
CA LEU A 116 7.37 9.99 -11.49
C LEU A 116 5.95 9.96 -12.03
N GLY A 117 4.95 9.82 -11.14
CA GLY A 117 3.53 9.81 -11.50
C GLY A 117 3.10 11.11 -12.18
N ASP A 118 3.56 12.26 -11.68
CA ASP A 118 3.30 13.57 -12.29
C ASP A 118 3.86 13.63 -13.72
N ARG A 119 5.11 13.19 -13.93
CA ARG A 119 5.71 13.12 -15.28
C ARG A 119 4.96 12.17 -16.23
N LEU A 120 4.35 11.11 -15.68
CA LEU A 120 3.55 10.14 -16.43
C LEU A 120 2.09 10.53 -16.57
N ALA A 121 1.70 11.71 -16.07
CA ALA A 121 0.33 12.20 -16.06
C ALA A 121 -0.66 11.23 -15.38
N VAL A 122 -0.24 10.62 -14.26
CA VAL A 122 -1.12 9.77 -13.45
C VAL A 122 -2.28 10.62 -12.90
N PRO A 123 -3.55 10.21 -13.07
CA PRO A 123 -4.70 10.92 -12.52
C PRO A 123 -4.76 10.72 -11.01
N PHE A 124 -4.02 11.53 -10.25
CA PHE A 124 -3.91 11.39 -8.80
C PHE A 124 -5.23 11.60 -8.04
N ASP A 125 -6.19 12.29 -8.61
CA ASP A 125 -7.56 12.45 -8.13
C ASP A 125 -8.34 11.11 -8.10
N ASP A 126 -8.01 10.18 -8.99
CA ASP A 126 -8.59 8.83 -9.03
C ASP A 126 -7.86 7.84 -8.09
N THR A 127 -6.78 8.26 -7.40
CA THR A 127 -6.00 7.38 -6.52
C THR A 127 -6.49 7.43 -5.08
N TRP A 128 -6.51 6.26 -4.41
CA TRP A 128 -6.95 6.13 -3.03
C TRP A 128 -5.83 5.70 -2.08
N THR A 129 -5.77 6.32 -0.90
CA THR A 129 -4.79 5.97 0.14
C THR A 129 -5.40 5.81 1.55
N CYS A 130 -6.56 6.42 1.82
CA CYS A 130 -7.12 6.48 3.18
C CYS A 130 -7.48 5.09 3.71
N PHE A 131 -7.05 4.80 4.95
CA PHE A 131 -7.35 3.52 5.62
C PHE A 131 -8.81 3.39 6.08
N ARG A 132 -9.55 4.49 6.22
CA ARG A 132 -10.95 4.45 6.70
C ARG A 132 -11.95 4.02 5.64
N GLY A 133 -11.64 4.19 4.35
CA GLY A 133 -12.49 3.73 3.26
C GLY A 133 -13.87 4.41 3.19
N GLU A 134 -13.99 5.64 3.69
CA GLU A 134 -15.21 6.47 3.60
C GLU A 134 -15.28 7.16 2.24
N GLU A 135 -16.29 8.01 2.00
CA GLU A 135 -16.45 8.73 0.72
C GLU A 135 -15.30 9.71 0.41
N LEU A 136 -14.69 10.28 1.45
CA LEU A 136 -13.55 11.17 1.35
C LEU A 136 -12.36 10.62 2.13
N HIS A 137 -11.16 11.04 1.74
CA HIS A 137 -9.98 10.79 2.55
C HIS A 137 -10.12 11.48 3.91
N CYS A 138 -9.94 10.77 5.02
CA CYS A 138 -10.12 11.37 6.36
C CYS A 138 -9.12 12.49 6.67
N GLY A 139 -7.95 12.49 6.03
CA GLY A 139 -6.93 13.51 6.18
C GLY A 139 -6.02 13.37 7.42
N CYS A 140 -6.24 12.38 8.28
CA CYS A 140 -5.56 12.25 9.57
C CYS A 140 -5.16 10.82 9.96
N CYS A 141 -5.42 9.81 9.13
CA CYS A 141 -4.74 8.52 9.30
C CYS A 141 -3.30 8.58 8.75
N ALA A 142 -2.46 7.64 9.14
CA ALA A 142 -1.06 7.60 8.73
C ALA A 142 -0.90 7.71 7.20
N ALA A 143 -1.69 6.95 6.43
CA ALA A 143 -1.63 6.98 4.98
C ALA A 143 -2.00 8.36 4.37
N CYS A 144 -2.98 9.07 4.94
CA CYS A 144 -3.31 10.44 4.51
C CYS A 144 -2.20 11.42 4.84
N THR A 145 -1.59 11.31 6.02
CA THR A 145 -0.47 12.14 6.44
C THR A 145 0.75 11.92 5.55
N GLU A 146 1.09 10.66 5.29
CA GLU A 146 2.19 10.31 4.38
C GLU A 146 1.96 10.83 2.96
N ARG A 147 0.71 10.70 2.43
CA ARG A 147 0.36 11.23 1.11
C ARG A 147 0.63 12.72 1.04
N ARG A 148 0.05 13.52 1.95
CA ARG A 148 0.26 14.97 1.97
C ARG A 148 1.72 15.35 2.04
N THR A 149 2.47 14.73 2.96
CA THR A 149 3.90 15.00 3.13
C THR A 149 4.68 14.69 1.85
N ALA A 150 4.37 13.59 1.18
CA ALA A 150 5.05 13.19 -0.04
C ALA A 150 4.75 14.11 -1.23
N PHE A 151 3.49 14.57 -1.40
CA PHE A 151 3.15 15.55 -2.42
C PHE A 151 3.85 16.88 -2.20
N VAL A 152 3.86 17.39 -0.97
CA VAL A 152 4.61 18.61 -0.60
C VAL A 152 6.10 18.44 -0.90
N ALA A 153 6.70 17.32 -0.48
CA ALA A 153 8.11 17.04 -0.71
C ALA A 153 8.47 16.89 -2.20
N ALA A 154 7.53 16.41 -3.03
CA ALA A 154 7.69 16.27 -4.47
C ALA A 154 7.49 17.61 -5.21
N GLY A 155 6.91 18.63 -4.57
CA GLY A 155 6.56 19.89 -5.21
C GLY A 155 5.37 19.75 -6.20
N VAL A 156 4.56 18.71 -6.03
CA VAL A 156 3.40 18.39 -6.87
C VAL A 156 2.13 18.76 -6.09
N PRO A 157 1.14 19.46 -6.68
CA PRO A 157 -0.12 19.71 -6.03
C PRO A 157 -0.85 18.38 -5.72
N ASP A 158 -1.35 18.22 -4.48
CA ASP A 158 -2.18 17.08 -4.12
C ASP A 158 -3.66 17.39 -4.47
N PRO A 159 -4.27 16.72 -5.46
CA PRO A 159 -5.64 16.98 -5.84
C PRO A 159 -6.68 16.38 -4.88
N THR A 160 -6.23 15.64 -3.86
CA THR A 160 -7.11 14.89 -2.97
C THR A 160 -8.01 15.79 -2.13
N VAL A 161 -9.31 15.50 -2.12
CA VAL A 161 -10.26 16.13 -1.20
C VAL A 161 -10.24 15.39 0.14
N TYR A 162 -9.95 16.14 1.21
CA TYR A 162 -9.91 15.60 2.57
C TYR A 162 -11.09 16.07 3.41
N ALA A 163 -11.68 15.16 4.21
CA ALA A 163 -12.79 15.47 5.12
C ALA A 163 -12.37 16.45 6.23
N THR A 164 -11.11 16.37 6.72
CA THR A 164 -10.54 17.35 7.64
C THR A 164 -9.66 18.32 6.89
N ALA A 165 -10.08 19.59 6.85
CA ALA A 165 -9.21 20.67 6.37
C ALA A 165 -7.99 20.75 7.29
N THR A 166 -6.78 20.67 6.74
CA THR A 166 -5.58 21.02 7.49
C THR A 166 -5.64 22.53 7.72
N THR A 167 -5.76 22.97 8.96
CA THR A 167 -5.38 24.34 9.29
C THR A 167 -3.88 24.46 8.96
N ALA A 168 -3.60 25.13 7.86
CA ALA A 168 -2.24 25.56 7.53
C ALA A 168 -1.82 26.60 8.58
N ASN A 169 -1.38 26.15 9.75
CA ASN A 169 -0.74 26.98 10.77
C ASN A 169 0.20 26.10 11.59
N GLY A 170 1.46 26.24 11.32
CA GLY A 170 2.53 25.56 12.07
C GLY A 170 3.91 25.82 11.48
N VAL A 171 4.19 27.07 11.06
CA VAL A 171 5.58 27.55 11.02
C VAL A 171 5.56 28.92 11.71
N ALA A 172 6.00 28.93 12.93
CA ALA A 172 6.58 30.08 13.60
C ALA A 172 7.99 29.70 14.06
#